data_fb013f54999426e6f0f8e2f53a32ad14
#
_entry.id   fb013f54999426e6f0f8e2f53a32ad14
#
_cell.length_a   1.000
_cell.length_b   1.000
_cell.length_c   1.000
_cell.angle_alpha   90.00
_cell.angle_beta   90.00
_cell.angle_gamma   90.00
#
_symmetry.space_group_name_H-M   'P 1'
#
loop_
_entity.id
_entity.type
_entity.pdbx_description
1 polymer ?
#
loop_
_entity_poly.entity_id
_entity_poly.type
_entity_poly.pdbx_seq_one_letter_code
_entity_poly.pdbx_strand_id
1 'polypeptide(L)'
;MKIILGITGASGSIYGIRLLEELVNLGNEVHLIISEDAKKIMKYETNYTFDKLKKKAHFYYKNSDLFAAPSSGSFKIDAMVIAPCSMKTLSAIANGYSDTLITRAGICCLKEERKLILVIRETPLDLPGIKNMLSAKQTGATILPAMPGFYHKPKKI
;
A
#
# COMPACT_ATOMS: atom_id res chain seq x y z
N MET A 1 6.45 -7.59 14.95
CA MET A 1 5.45 -6.51 14.78
C MET A 1 4.29 -7.02 13.96
N LYS A 2 3.09 -6.44 14.15
CA LYS A 2 1.89 -6.70 13.33
C LYS A 2 1.75 -5.57 12.31
N ILE A 3 1.88 -5.88 11.03
CA ILE A 3 1.97 -4.89 9.96
C ILE A 3 0.90 -5.14 8.89
N ILE A 4 0.16 -4.09 8.50
CA ILE A 4 -0.66 -4.13 7.30
C ILE A 4 0.19 -3.70 6.11
N LEU A 5 0.24 -4.53 5.08
CA LEU A 5 0.84 -4.19 3.79
C LEU A 5 -0.25 -4.04 2.72
N GLY A 6 -0.43 -2.83 2.21
CA GLY A 6 -1.28 -2.51 1.07
C GLY A 6 -0.46 -2.46 -0.21
N ILE A 7 -0.93 -3.12 -1.29
CA ILE A 7 -0.34 -3.00 -2.63
C ILE A 7 -1.38 -2.42 -3.56
N THR A 8 -1.12 -1.27 -4.17
CA THR A 8 -2.08 -0.56 -5.00
C THR A 8 -1.65 -0.45 -6.46
N GLY A 9 -2.55 0.08 -7.30
CA GLY A 9 -2.43 0.10 -8.76
C GLY A 9 -1.46 1.15 -9.30
N ALA A 10 -0.25 1.22 -8.78
CA ALA A 10 0.85 1.98 -9.37
C ALA A 10 1.92 1.04 -9.94
N SER A 11 2.65 1.47 -10.97
CA SER A 11 3.81 0.71 -11.46
C SER A 11 4.84 0.50 -10.35
N GLY A 12 5.58 -0.61 -10.38
CA GLY A 12 6.51 -0.96 -9.31
C GLY A 12 5.91 -1.89 -8.27
N SER A 13 5.02 -2.82 -8.67
CA SER A 13 4.53 -3.90 -7.80
C SER A 13 5.65 -4.63 -7.08
N ILE A 14 6.85 -4.63 -7.66
CA ILE A 14 8.06 -5.25 -7.08
C ILE A 14 8.42 -4.65 -5.71
N TYR A 15 8.14 -3.37 -5.46
CA TYR A 15 8.38 -2.76 -4.14
C TYR A 15 7.57 -3.44 -3.05
N GLY A 16 6.26 -3.65 -3.29
CA GLY A 16 5.39 -4.32 -2.33
C GLY A 16 5.73 -5.80 -2.17
N ILE A 17 6.10 -6.47 -3.27
CA ILE A 17 6.52 -7.88 -3.27
C ILE A 17 7.77 -8.08 -2.40
N ARG A 18 8.82 -7.29 -2.66
CA ARG A 18 10.07 -7.39 -1.90
C ARG A 18 9.87 -7.00 -0.43
N LEU A 19 9.06 -5.97 -0.18
CA LEU A 19 8.73 -5.58 1.19
C LEU A 19 8.00 -6.70 1.93
N LEU A 20 7.03 -7.39 1.30
CA LEU A 20 6.38 -8.57 1.89
C LEU A 20 7.41 -9.63 2.28
N GLU A 21 8.33 -9.93 1.36
CA GLU A 21 9.36 -10.93 1.58
C GLU A 21 10.23 -10.58 2.79
N GLU A 22 10.74 -9.37 2.84
CA GLU A 22 11.60 -8.91 3.93
C GLU A 22 10.86 -8.83 5.28
N LEU A 23 9.62 -8.33 5.30
CA LEU A 23 8.84 -8.27 6.52
C LEU A 23 8.60 -9.66 7.13
N VAL A 24 8.26 -10.64 6.29
CA VAL A 24 8.07 -12.03 6.74
C VAL A 24 9.39 -12.65 7.20
N ASN A 25 10.48 -12.46 6.45
CA ASN A 25 11.80 -12.97 6.80
C ASN A 25 12.32 -12.42 8.15
N LEU A 26 11.94 -11.18 8.47
CA LEU A 26 12.24 -10.52 9.75
C LEU A 26 11.29 -10.92 10.90
N GLY A 27 10.41 -11.91 10.69
CA GLY A 27 9.51 -12.44 11.72
C GLY A 27 8.32 -11.54 12.06
N ASN A 28 7.91 -10.64 11.16
CA ASN A 28 6.73 -9.81 11.37
C ASN A 28 5.45 -10.55 10.95
N GLU A 29 4.35 -10.34 11.67
CA GLU A 29 3.02 -10.77 11.27
C GLU A 29 2.48 -9.82 10.20
N VAL A 30 2.32 -10.30 8.96
CA VAL A 30 1.92 -9.47 7.83
C VAL A 30 0.47 -9.74 7.42
N HIS A 31 -0.33 -8.67 7.43
CA HIS A 31 -1.71 -8.59 6.96
C HIS A 31 -1.72 -7.95 5.58
N LEU A 32 -1.90 -8.75 4.53
CA LEU A 32 -1.79 -8.32 3.14
C LEU A 32 -3.15 -7.93 2.56
N ILE A 33 -3.19 -6.76 1.88
CA ILE A 33 -4.33 -6.29 1.10
C ILE A 33 -3.81 -5.88 -0.28
N ILE A 34 -4.36 -6.45 -1.36
CA ILE A 34 -3.93 -6.13 -2.73
C ILE A 34 -5.15 -5.65 -3.52
N SER A 35 -5.04 -4.49 -4.17
CA SER A 35 -6.10 -3.99 -5.05
C SER A 35 -6.18 -4.81 -6.35
N GLU A 36 -7.34 -4.81 -7.02
CA GLU A 36 -7.49 -5.55 -8.29
C GLU A 36 -6.57 -5.01 -9.39
N ASP A 37 -6.35 -3.69 -9.44
CA ASP A 37 -5.42 -3.10 -10.40
C ASP A 37 -3.97 -3.49 -10.09
N ALA A 38 -3.59 -3.59 -8.80
CA ALA A 38 -2.27 -4.07 -8.43
C ALA A 38 -2.01 -5.51 -8.90
N LYS A 39 -3.01 -6.39 -8.84
CA LYS A 39 -2.89 -7.77 -9.34
C LYS A 39 -2.63 -7.79 -10.85
N LYS A 40 -3.31 -6.92 -11.63
CA LYS A 40 -3.11 -6.81 -13.08
C LYS A 40 -1.69 -6.30 -13.40
N ILE A 41 -1.26 -5.23 -12.72
CA ILE A 41 0.07 -4.62 -12.90
C ILE A 41 1.17 -5.63 -12.52
N MET A 42 1.04 -6.30 -11.39
CA MET A 42 1.98 -7.33 -10.93
C MET A 42 2.17 -8.43 -11.98
N LYS A 43 1.08 -8.94 -12.56
CA LYS A 43 1.12 -9.96 -13.63
C LYS A 43 1.84 -9.43 -14.88
N TYR A 44 1.72 -8.13 -15.17
CA TYR A 44 2.37 -7.52 -16.32
C TYR A 44 3.86 -7.24 -16.10
N GLU A 45 4.22 -6.73 -14.93
CA GLU A 45 5.56 -6.24 -14.63
C GLU A 45 6.51 -7.31 -14.10
N THR A 46 5.98 -8.40 -13.51
CA THR A 46 6.78 -9.38 -12.76
C THR A 46 6.40 -10.82 -13.11
N ASN A 47 7.25 -11.77 -12.70
CA ASN A 47 6.96 -13.21 -12.76
C ASN A 47 6.27 -13.74 -11.47
N TYR A 48 5.88 -12.85 -10.57
CA TYR A 48 5.17 -13.23 -9.35
C TYR A 48 3.69 -13.46 -9.63
N THR A 49 3.11 -14.40 -8.89
CA THR A 49 1.67 -14.66 -8.95
C THR A 49 1.01 -14.22 -7.65
N PHE A 50 -0.24 -13.80 -7.75
CA PHE A 50 -1.04 -13.44 -6.58
C PHE A 50 -1.09 -14.57 -5.54
N ASP A 51 -1.25 -15.83 -5.97
CA ASP A 51 -1.33 -16.96 -5.05
C ASP A 51 -0.04 -17.19 -4.26
N LYS A 52 1.13 -16.93 -4.87
CA LYS A 52 2.42 -16.98 -4.17
C LYS A 52 2.50 -15.91 -3.07
N LEU A 53 2.08 -14.68 -3.37
CA LEU A 53 2.07 -13.60 -2.37
C LEU A 53 1.07 -13.89 -1.24
N LYS A 54 -0.14 -14.33 -1.59
CA LYS A 54 -1.16 -14.70 -0.61
C LYS A 54 -0.68 -15.78 0.36
N LYS A 55 0.02 -16.81 -0.14
CA LYS A 55 0.57 -17.89 0.69
C LYS A 55 1.74 -17.43 1.57
N LYS A 56 2.45 -16.39 1.18
CA LYS A 56 3.58 -15.86 1.93
C LYS A 56 3.16 -14.97 3.10
N ALA A 57 2.05 -14.24 2.96
CA ALA A 57 1.50 -13.43 4.04
C ALA A 57 0.82 -14.29 5.11
N HIS A 58 0.82 -13.82 6.35
CA HIS A 58 0.13 -14.51 7.46
C HIS A 58 -1.38 -14.43 7.29
N PHE A 59 -1.90 -13.27 6.84
CA PHE A 59 -3.30 -13.03 6.55
C PHE A 59 -3.46 -12.29 5.23
N TYR A 60 -4.52 -12.61 4.50
CA TYR A 60 -4.89 -11.90 3.29
C TYR A 60 -6.36 -11.46 3.39
N TYR A 61 -6.65 -10.23 2.99
CA TYR A 61 -7.99 -9.67 2.91
C TYR A 61 -8.28 -9.14 1.51
N LYS A 62 -9.52 -9.32 1.05
CA LYS A 62 -9.97 -8.69 -0.20
C LYS A 62 -10.09 -7.18 0.01
N ASN A 63 -9.63 -6.39 -0.97
CA ASN A 63 -9.70 -4.92 -0.89
C ASN A 63 -11.14 -4.37 -0.88
N SER A 64 -12.13 -5.17 -1.33
CA SER A 64 -13.55 -4.84 -1.28
C SER A 64 -14.24 -5.20 0.03
N ASP A 65 -13.56 -5.90 0.94
CA ASP A 65 -14.15 -6.38 2.19
C ASP A 65 -13.99 -5.36 3.32
N LEU A 66 -14.96 -4.45 3.43
CA LEU A 66 -14.99 -3.44 4.48
C LEU A 66 -15.44 -3.99 5.87
N PHE A 67 -15.80 -5.25 5.96
CA PHE A 67 -16.07 -5.92 7.24
C PHE A 67 -14.83 -6.64 7.82
N ALA A 68 -13.76 -6.74 7.05
CA ALA A 68 -12.52 -7.35 7.51
C ALA A 68 -11.89 -6.57 8.68
N ALA A 69 -11.18 -7.26 9.57
CA ALA A 69 -10.60 -6.70 10.78
C ALA A 69 -9.80 -5.39 10.58
N PRO A 70 -8.99 -5.22 9.51
CA PRO A 70 -8.26 -3.98 9.27
C PRO A 70 -9.13 -2.72 9.04
N SER A 71 -10.44 -2.87 8.83
CA SER A 71 -11.36 -1.73 8.67
C SER A 71 -11.63 -0.98 9.96
N SER A 72 -11.35 -1.60 11.10
CA SER A 72 -11.67 -1.07 12.43
C SER A 72 -10.43 -0.51 13.14
N GLY A 73 -10.59 0.66 13.77
CA GLY A 73 -9.57 1.23 14.66
C GLY A 73 -9.26 0.34 15.88
N SER A 74 -10.19 -0.54 16.30
CA SER A 74 -9.95 -1.50 17.38
C SER A 74 -8.99 -2.64 17.01
N PHE A 75 -8.75 -2.88 15.70
CA PHE A 75 -7.76 -3.83 15.25
C PHE A 75 -6.36 -3.27 15.46
N LYS A 76 -5.71 -3.71 16.52
CA LYS A 76 -4.37 -3.21 16.91
C LYS A 76 -3.29 -3.70 15.95
N ILE A 77 -2.56 -2.74 15.39
CA ILE A 77 -1.39 -2.95 14.53
C ILE A 77 -0.28 -1.98 14.92
N ASP A 78 0.95 -2.33 14.61
CA ASP A 78 2.11 -1.47 14.89
C ASP A 78 2.34 -0.45 13.77
N ALA A 79 2.09 -0.84 12.51
CA ALA A 79 2.25 0.03 11.35
C ALA A 79 1.44 -0.45 10.15
N MET A 80 1.18 0.48 9.23
CA MET A 80 0.71 0.17 7.89
C MET A 80 1.65 0.77 6.84
N VAL A 81 1.97 -0.01 5.82
CA VAL A 81 2.74 0.44 4.65
C VAL A 81 1.91 0.21 3.40
N ILE A 82 1.82 1.20 2.53
CA ILE A 82 1.21 1.06 1.20
C ILE A 82 2.32 1.19 0.17
N ALA A 83 2.69 0.10 -0.48
CA ALA A 83 3.81 0.01 -1.41
C ALA A 83 3.51 -0.90 -2.62
N PRO A 84 3.47 -0.34 -3.85
CA PRO A 84 3.44 1.09 -4.13
C PRO A 84 2.10 1.72 -3.74
N CYS A 85 2.10 3.01 -3.46
CA CYS A 85 0.92 3.81 -3.24
C CYS A 85 0.59 4.61 -4.51
N SER A 86 -0.56 4.33 -5.13
CA SER A 86 -1.04 5.09 -6.30
C SER A 86 -1.58 6.46 -5.88
N MET A 87 -1.58 7.42 -6.83
CA MET A 87 -2.09 8.76 -6.58
C MET A 87 -3.59 8.75 -6.22
N LYS A 88 -4.37 7.80 -6.78
CA LYS A 88 -5.77 7.58 -6.37
C LYS A 88 -5.87 7.24 -4.87
N THR A 89 -5.05 6.31 -4.41
CA THR A 89 -5.05 5.88 -3.00
C THR A 89 -4.55 7.00 -2.07
N LEU A 90 -3.49 7.71 -2.48
CA LEU A 90 -3.01 8.90 -1.77
C LEU A 90 -4.12 9.95 -1.64
N SER A 91 -4.79 10.28 -2.75
CA SER A 91 -5.88 11.27 -2.79
C SER A 91 -7.02 10.85 -1.84
N ALA A 92 -7.42 9.59 -1.88
CA ALA A 92 -8.48 9.07 -1.02
C ALA A 92 -8.12 9.22 0.47
N ILE A 93 -6.92 8.82 0.88
CA ILE A 93 -6.45 8.92 2.27
C ILE A 93 -6.31 10.39 2.69
N ALA A 94 -5.73 11.24 1.84
CA ALA A 94 -5.52 12.67 2.12
C ALA A 94 -6.83 13.44 2.33
N ASN A 95 -7.92 12.96 1.69
CA ASN A 95 -9.24 13.60 1.77
C ASN A 95 -10.26 12.80 2.62
N GLY A 96 -9.83 11.78 3.34
CA GLY A 96 -10.70 11.01 4.23
C GLY A 96 -11.71 10.10 3.51
N TYR A 97 -11.50 9.78 2.22
CA TYR A 97 -12.38 8.93 1.44
C TYR A 97 -12.01 7.45 1.55
N SER A 98 -12.93 6.61 2.02
CA SER A 98 -12.67 5.22 2.40
C SER A 98 -13.62 4.22 1.72
N ASP A 99 -13.51 4.09 0.40
CA ASP A 99 -14.30 3.17 -0.43
C ASP A 99 -13.73 1.75 -0.51
N THR A 100 -12.50 1.55 -0.04
CA THR A 100 -11.80 0.26 -0.08
C THR A 100 -11.16 -0.05 1.27
N LEU A 101 -10.82 -1.32 1.50
CA LEU A 101 -10.18 -1.74 2.74
C LEU A 101 -8.80 -1.07 2.94
N ILE A 102 -8.02 -0.90 1.87
CA ILE A 102 -6.72 -0.21 1.95
C ILE A 102 -6.91 1.24 2.40
N THR A 103 -7.84 1.98 1.79
CA THR A 103 -8.08 3.39 2.15
C THR A 103 -8.67 3.49 3.55
N ARG A 104 -9.60 2.60 3.91
CA ARG A 104 -10.20 2.56 5.25
C ARG A 104 -9.16 2.26 6.32
N ALA A 105 -8.31 1.25 6.13
CA ALA A 105 -7.25 0.91 7.08
C ALA A 105 -6.22 2.05 7.22
N GLY A 106 -5.85 2.71 6.12
CA GLY A 106 -4.97 3.88 6.15
C GLY A 106 -5.54 5.04 6.96
N ILE A 107 -6.82 5.36 6.76
CA ILE A 107 -7.53 6.40 7.54
C ILE A 107 -7.64 5.98 9.02
N CYS A 108 -7.90 4.71 9.31
CA CYS A 108 -7.88 4.20 10.68
C CYS A 108 -6.51 4.36 11.34
N CYS A 109 -5.40 4.13 10.60
CA CYS A 109 -4.06 4.37 11.15
C CYS A 109 -3.87 5.84 11.55
N LEU A 110 -4.25 6.77 10.69
CA LEU A 110 -4.14 8.22 10.99
C LEU A 110 -5.02 8.62 12.19
N LYS A 111 -6.27 8.16 12.21
CA LYS A 111 -7.19 8.46 13.30
C LYS A 111 -6.72 7.93 14.67
N GLU A 112 -6.05 6.78 14.67
CA GLU A 112 -5.53 6.12 15.88
C GLU A 112 -4.04 6.47 16.14
N GLU A 113 -3.52 7.48 15.46
CA GLU A 113 -2.12 7.97 15.57
C GLU A 113 -1.07 6.87 15.36
N ARG A 114 -1.40 5.87 14.53
CA ARG A 114 -0.49 4.76 14.19
C ARG A 114 0.35 5.10 12.98
N LYS A 115 1.51 4.47 12.89
CA LYS A 115 2.45 4.68 11.78
C LYS A 115 1.82 4.27 10.45
N LEU A 116 1.66 5.25 9.54
CA LEU A 116 1.27 5.03 8.15
C LEU A 116 2.39 5.51 7.23
N ILE A 117 2.88 4.63 6.35
CA ILE A 117 3.92 4.93 5.35
C ILE A 117 3.32 4.76 3.97
N LEU A 118 3.36 5.82 3.16
CA LEU A 118 2.90 5.85 1.78
C LEU A 118 4.10 5.88 0.84
N VAL A 119 4.37 4.75 0.18
CA VAL A 119 5.47 4.62 -0.80
C VAL A 119 4.94 5.07 -2.16
N ILE A 120 5.02 6.39 -2.39
CA ILE A 120 4.44 7.04 -3.57
C ILE A 120 5.24 6.68 -4.83
N ARG A 121 4.53 6.27 -5.89
CA ARG A 121 5.12 6.04 -7.21
C ARG A 121 4.30 6.75 -8.29
N GLU A 122 4.80 7.88 -8.72
CA GLU A 122 4.26 8.67 -9.83
C GLU A 122 5.35 9.57 -10.41
N THR A 123 5.42 9.70 -11.73
CA THR A 123 6.35 10.60 -12.43
C THR A 123 5.78 10.96 -13.80
N PRO A 124 5.70 12.25 -14.20
CA PRO A 124 5.91 13.45 -13.36
C PRO A 124 4.81 13.64 -12.33
N LEU A 125 5.06 14.45 -11.32
CA LEU A 125 4.07 14.82 -10.32
C LEU A 125 3.24 16.02 -10.80
N ASP A 126 1.93 15.91 -10.68
CA ASP A 126 0.99 16.99 -10.90
C ASP A 126 0.70 17.79 -9.63
N LEU A 127 0.13 18.98 -9.79
CA LEU A 127 -0.18 19.86 -8.65
C LEU A 127 -1.17 19.21 -7.64
N PRO A 128 -2.26 18.54 -8.06
CA PRO A 128 -3.12 17.81 -7.14
C PRO A 128 -2.38 16.75 -6.33
N GLY A 129 -1.48 15.98 -6.96
CA GLY A 129 -0.68 14.97 -6.29
C GLY A 129 0.24 15.57 -5.21
N ILE A 130 0.91 16.69 -5.52
CA ILE A 130 1.76 17.41 -4.56
C ILE A 130 0.93 17.92 -3.37
N LYS A 131 -0.25 18.50 -3.63
CA LYS A 131 -1.17 18.95 -2.56
C LYS A 131 -1.65 17.79 -1.69
N ASN A 132 -2.00 16.65 -2.28
CA ASN A 132 -2.41 15.46 -1.53
C ASN A 132 -1.26 14.87 -0.70
N MET A 133 -0.02 14.89 -1.20
CA MET A 133 1.15 14.50 -0.39
C MET A 133 1.32 15.42 0.82
N LEU A 134 1.20 16.74 0.63
CA LEU A 134 1.26 17.70 1.73
C LEU A 134 0.15 17.44 2.74
N SER A 135 -1.10 17.30 2.31
CA SER A 135 -2.25 17.03 3.17
C SER A 135 -2.06 15.72 3.97
N ALA A 136 -1.68 14.63 3.31
CA ALA A 136 -1.42 13.36 3.98
C ALA A 136 -0.26 13.46 4.99
N LYS A 137 0.78 14.26 4.68
CA LYS A 137 1.90 14.52 5.60
C LYS A 137 1.44 15.28 6.83
N GLN A 138 0.60 16.30 6.65
CA GLN A 138 0.05 17.11 7.75
C GLN A 138 -0.85 16.29 8.69
N THR A 139 -1.53 15.26 8.19
CA THR A 139 -2.33 14.36 9.02
C THR A 139 -1.54 13.21 9.68
N GLY A 140 -0.21 13.19 9.52
CA GLY A 140 0.67 12.24 10.21
C GLY A 140 1.26 11.13 9.38
N ALA A 141 0.90 11.00 8.07
CA ALA A 141 1.51 10.00 7.21
C ALA A 141 3.00 10.29 6.94
N THR A 142 3.78 9.24 6.76
CA THR A 142 5.14 9.34 6.20
C THR A 142 5.06 9.16 4.69
N ILE A 143 5.52 10.17 3.95
CA ILE A 143 5.64 10.11 2.48
C ILE A 143 7.03 9.61 2.13
N LEU A 144 7.11 8.49 1.43
CA LEU A 144 8.36 7.88 0.98
C LEU A 144 8.32 7.73 -0.55
N PRO A 145 8.99 8.61 -1.32
CA PRO A 145 8.99 8.51 -2.78
C PRO A 145 9.79 7.31 -3.29
N ALA A 146 9.19 6.54 -4.22
CA ALA A 146 9.84 5.45 -4.96
C ALA A 146 9.55 5.64 -6.46
N MET A 147 10.26 6.57 -7.09
CA MET A 147 9.92 7.13 -8.41
C MET A 147 10.18 6.22 -9.61
N PRO A 148 11.16 5.26 -9.63
CA PRO A 148 11.34 4.39 -10.78
C PRO A 148 10.08 3.63 -11.16
N GLY A 149 9.74 3.64 -12.46
CA GLY A 149 8.63 2.88 -13.03
C GLY A 149 9.11 1.57 -13.64
N PHE A 150 8.24 0.56 -13.68
CA PHE A 150 8.56 -0.77 -14.22
C PHE A 150 7.67 -1.16 -15.41
N TYR A 151 6.74 -0.30 -15.80
CA TYR A 151 5.80 -0.56 -16.90
C TYR A 151 6.49 -0.76 -18.27
N HIS A 152 7.68 -0.20 -18.47
CA HIS A 152 8.49 -0.36 -19.68
C HIS A 152 9.49 -1.53 -19.59
N LYS A 153 9.40 -2.37 -18.51
CA LYS A 153 10.26 -3.56 -18.28
C LYS A 153 11.76 -3.24 -18.40
N PRO A 154 12.30 -2.32 -17.59
CA PRO A 154 13.70 -1.91 -17.69
C PRO A 154 14.63 -3.10 -17.41
N LYS A 155 15.72 -3.20 -18.17
CA LYS A 155 16.76 -4.21 -17.96
C LYS A 155 17.88 -3.72 -17.03
N LYS A 156 17.96 -2.40 -16.84
CA LYS A 156 18.94 -1.71 -15.96
C LYS A 156 18.21 -0.52 -15.30
N ILE A 157 18.66 -0.16 -14.11
CA ILE A 157 18.27 1.06 -13.39
C ILE A 157 19.32 2.11 -13.69
#